data_b6632eafe898f923515bb1851625fea0
#
_entry.id   b6632eafe898f923515bb1851625fea0
#
_cell.length_a   1.000
_cell.length_b   1.000
_cell.length_c   1.000
_cell.angle_alpha   90.00
_cell.angle_beta   90.00
_cell.angle_gamma   90.00
#
_symmetry.space_group_name_H-M   'P 1'
#
loop_
_entity.id
_entity.type
_entity.pdbx_description
1 polymer ?
#
loop_
_entity_poly.entity_id
_entity_poly.type
_entity_poly.pdbx_seq_one_letter_code
_entity_poly.pdbx_strand_id
1 'polypeptide(L)'
;EESYDKLILSPGASANSLGFEGDSTFTLRNLEDTDAIDQFIKANQVDKVLVIGAGYVSLEVLENLYERGLHPTLIHRSDKINKLMDADMNQPILDELDKREIPYRLNEEIDAINGNEITFKSGKVEHYDMIIEGVGTHPNSKFIESSNIKLDRKGFIPVNDKFETNVPNIYAIGDIATSHYRHVDLPASVPLAWGAHRAASIVAEQIAGNDTIEFKGFLGNNIVKFFDYTFASVGVKPNELKQFDYKMVEVTQGAHANYYPGNSPLHLRVYYDTSNRQI
;
A
#
# COMPACT_ATOMS: atom_id res chain seq x y z
N GLU A 1 5.35 -4.56 -35.52
CA GLU A 1 6.10 -5.63 -34.82
C GLU A 1 7.57 -5.23 -34.79
N GLU A 2 8.19 -5.35 -33.60
CA GLU A 2 9.61 -5.10 -33.39
C GLU A 2 10.27 -6.37 -32.88
N SER A 3 11.49 -6.64 -33.35
CA SER A 3 12.32 -7.72 -32.85
C SER A 3 13.17 -7.24 -31.68
N TYR A 4 13.34 -8.06 -30.66
CA TYR A 4 14.18 -7.76 -29.52
C TYR A 4 15.00 -8.99 -29.09
N ASP A 5 16.16 -8.75 -28.54
CA ASP A 5 16.97 -9.80 -27.90
C ASP A 5 16.54 -10.03 -26.45
N LYS A 6 16.18 -8.98 -25.75
CA LYS A 6 15.69 -9.00 -24.37
C LYS A 6 14.57 -7.98 -24.18
N LEU A 7 13.56 -8.34 -23.37
CA LEU A 7 12.40 -7.50 -23.09
C LEU A 7 12.28 -7.27 -21.58
N ILE A 8 12.06 -6.02 -21.17
CA ILE A 8 11.76 -5.67 -19.77
C ILE A 8 10.33 -5.16 -19.69
N LEU A 9 9.51 -5.79 -18.85
CA LEU A 9 8.15 -5.40 -18.57
C LEU A 9 8.09 -4.60 -17.28
N SER A 10 7.73 -3.32 -17.35
CA SER A 10 7.61 -2.42 -16.19
C SER A 10 6.38 -1.51 -16.29
N PRO A 11 5.18 -2.04 -16.58
CA PRO A 11 3.97 -1.22 -16.74
C PRO A 11 3.39 -0.74 -15.40
N GLY A 12 3.91 -1.20 -14.26
CA GLY A 12 3.45 -0.82 -12.94
C GLY A 12 2.09 -1.38 -12.56
N ALA A 13 1.38 -0.62 -11.74
CA ALA A 13 0.04 -0.92 -11.25
C ALA A 13 -0.85 0.32 -11.32
N SER A 14 -2.14 0.14 -11.46
CA SER A 14 -3.16 1.20 -11.41
C SER A 14 -3.94 1.15 -10.10
N ALA A 15 -4.47 2.29 -9.69
CA ALA A 15 -5.39 2.36 -8.56
C ALA A 15 -6.68 1.59 -8.89
N ASN A 16 -7.22 0.92 -7.89
CA ASN A 16 -8.57 0.35 -7.99
C ASN A 16 -9.60 1.46 -7.82
N SER A 17 -10.70 1.35 -8.57
CA SER A 17 -11.91 2.12 -8.35
C SER A 17 -13.05 1.19 -7.99
N LEU A 18 -14.00 1.71 -7.23
CA LEU A 18 -15.27 1.04 -6.93
C LEU A 18 -16.26 1.10 -8.09
N GLY A 19 -15.89 1.81 -9.18
CA GLY A 19 -16.71 1.96 -10.37
C GLY A 19 -17.83 3.00 -10.24
N PHE A 20 -17.74 3.87 -9.24
CA PHE A 20 -18.62 5.02 -9.14
C PHE A 20 -18.12 6.11 -10.10
N GLU A 21 -18.94 6.48 -11.06
CA GLU A 21 -18.63 7.54 -12.01
C GLU A 21 -19.12 8.89 -11.47
N GLY A 22 -18.28 9.91 -11.57
CA GLY A 22 -18.62 11.27 -11.19
C GLY A 22 -17.42 12.21 -11.24
N ASP A 23 -17.65 13.47 -11.59
CA ASP A 23 -16.60 14.49 -11.73
C ASP A 23 -15.91 14.83 -10.38
N SER A 24 -16.50 14.41 -9.24
CA SER A 24 -15.99 14.64 -7.89
C SER A 24 -15.31 13.41 -7.25
N THR A 25 -15.15 12.31 -8.01
CA THR A 25 -14.57 11.04 -7.51
C THR A 25 -13.17 10.85 -8.11
N PHE A 26 -12.18 10.63 -7.24
CA PHE A 26 -10.78 10.54 -7.60
C PHE A 26 -10.13 9.29 -7.00
N THR A 27 -9.13 8.77 -7.71
CA THR A 27 -8.10 7.88 -7.18
C THR A 27 -6.79 8.65 -7.05
N LEU A 28 -5.82 8.13 -6.30
CA LEU A 28 -4.50 8.75 -6.19
C LEU A 28 -3.40 7.72 -6.46
N ARG A 29 -2.65 7.93 -7.53
CA ARG A 29 -1.53 7.05 -7.92
C ARG A 29 -0.31 7.81 -8.43
N ASN A 30 -0.49 8.91 -9.14
CA ASN A 30 0.55 9.67 -9.83
C ASN A 30 0.41 11.18 -9.64
N LEU A 31 1.26 11.97 -10.29
CA LEU A 31 1.22 13.43 -10.20
C LEU A 31 -0.01 14.02 -10.88
N GLU A 32 -0.45 13.43 -11.99
CA GLU A 32 -1.64 13.86 -12.71
C GLU A 32 -2.90 13.74 -11.84
N ASP A 33 -3.01 12.66 -11.05
CA ASP A 33 -4.11 12.48 -10.09
C ASP A 33 -4.04 13.56 -9.00
N THR A 34 -2.83 13.87 -8.50
CA THR A 34 -2.62 14.90 -7.48
C THR A 34 -3.01 16.27 -8.01
N ASP A 35 -2.60 16.60 -9.24
CA ASP A 35 -2.93 17.85 -9.89
C ASP A 35 -4.44 17.98 -10.13
N ALA A 36 -5.10 16.91 -10.56
CA ALA A 36 -6.55 16.89 -10.76
C ALA A 36 -7.32 17.14 -9.45
N ILE A 37 -6.91 16.47 -8.35
CA ILE A 37 -7.49 16.69 -7.02
C ILE A 37 -7.28 18.14 -6.56
N ASP A 38 -6.07 18.67 -6.69
CA ASP A 38 -5.75 20.04 -6.28
C ASP A 38 -6.52 21.10 -7.09
N GLN A 39 -6.64 20.91 -8.41
CA GLN A 39 -7.42 21.78 -9.27
C GLN A 39 -8.91 21.71 -8.92
N PHE A 40 -9.45 20.52 -8.65
CA PHE A 40 -10.84 20.35 -8.26
C PHE A 40 -11.15 21.07 -6.93
N ILE A 41 -10.28 20.92 -5.92
CA ILE A 41 -10.40 21.60 -4.62
C ILE A 41 -10.43 23.12 -4.83
N LYS A 42 -9.54 23.66 -5.65
CA LYS A 42 -9.46 25.12 -5.92
C LYS A 42 -10.66 25.67 -6.68
N ALA A 43 -11.22 24.90 -7.61
CA ALA A 43 -12.30 25.34 -8.48
C ALA A 43 -13.69 25.23 -7.85
N ASN A 44 -13.91 24.31 -6.88
CA ASN A 44 -15.25 23.92 -6.43
C ASN A 44 -15.56 24.24 -4.97
N GLN A 45 -14.72 25.02 -4.27
CA GLN A 45 -14.93 25.38 -2.84
C GLN A 45 -15.18 24.12 -1.97
N VAL A 46 -14.37 23.08 -2.20
CA VAL A 46 -14.47 21.80 -1.48
C VAL A 46 -14.27 22.02 0.02
N ASP A 47 -15.16 21.45 0.83
CA ASP A 47 -15.09 21.45 2.29
C ASP A 47 -15.09 20.02 2.84
N LYS A 48 -16.11 19.22 2.50
CA LYS A 48 -16.30 17.86 2.99
C LYS A 48 -15.78 16.83 2.01
N VAL A 49 -14.83 16.01 2.46
CA VAL A 49 -14.21 14.98 1.62
C VAL A 49 -14.42 13.60 2.21
N LEU A 50 -14.91 12.66 1.41
CA LEU A 50 -14.98 11.25 1.78
C LEU A 50 -13.72 10.53 1.34
N VAL A 51 -12.97 9.94 2.27
CA VAL A 51 -11.81 9.09 2.00
C VAL A 51 -12.21 7.63 2.22
N ILE A 52 -12.16 6.82 1.15
CA ILE A 52 -12.56 5.43 1.15
C ILE A 52 -11.33 4.53 1.20
N GLY A 53 -11.28 3.66 2.21
CA GLY A 53 -10.14 2.78 2.47
C GLY A 53 -9.30 3.27 3.64
N ALA A 54 -8.59 2.35 4.30
CA ALA A 54 -7.76 2.65 5.46
C ALA A 54 -6.35 2.03 5.33
N GLY A 55 -5.82 2.04 4.10
CA GLY A 55 -4.41 1.78 3.81
C GLY A 55 -3.55 3.02 4.05
N TYR A 56 -2.24 2.86 3.97
CA TYR A 56 -1.29 3.97 4.20
C TYR A 56 -1.52 5.17 3.27
N VAL A 57 -1.83 4.97 1.99
CA VAL A 57 -2.13 6.07 1.05
C VAL A 57 -3.36 6.86 1.51
N SER A 58 -4.43 6.17 1.93
CA SER A 58 -5.65 6.83 2.42
C SER A 58 -5.39 7.63 3.70
N LEU A 59 -4.54 7.12 4.60
CA LEU A 59 -4.16 7.82 5.83
C LEU A 59 -3.34 9.08 5.52
N GLU A 60 -2.35 8.99 4.62
CA GLU A 60 -1.56 10.14 4.18
C GLU A 60 -2.42 11.19 3.47
N VAL A 61 -3.35 10.78 2.61
CA VAL A 61 -4.30 11.68 1.95
C VAL A 61 -5.19 12.37 2.98
N LEU A 62 -5.74 11.63 3.93
CA LEU A 62 -6.61 12.15 4.98
C LEU A 62 -5.88 13.21 5.82
N GLU A 63 -4.64 12.94 6.26
CA GLU A 63 -3.80 13.90 6.97
C GLU A 63 -3.61 15.18 6.15
N ASN A 64 -3.22 15.04 4.87
CA ASN A 64 -2.98 16.19 4.00
C ASN A 64 -4.25 17.03 3.76
N LEU A 65 -5.41 16.40 3.59
CA LEU A 65 -6.69 17.12 3.46
C LEU A 65 -7.04 17.88 4.73
N TYR A 66 -6.87 17.26 5.89
CA TYR A 66 -7.09 17.88 7.20
C TYR A 66 -6.16 19.08 7.42
N GLU A 67 -4.85 18.94 7.13
CA GLU A 67 -3.87 20.01 7.27
C GLU A 67 -4.12 21.18 6.30
N ARG A 68 -4.80 20.93 5.19
CA ARG A 68 -5.27 21.98 4.25
C ARG A 68 -6.54 22.68 4.74
N GLY A 69 -7.08 22.32 5.90
CA GLY A 69 -8.30 22.90 6.49
C GLY A 69 -9.60 22.35 5.93
N LEU A 70 -9.57 21.21 5.23
CA LEU A 70 -10.75 20.49 4.78
C LEU A 70 -11.28 19.55 5.89
N HIS A 71 -12.51 19.08 5.73
CA HIS A 71 -13.17 18.19 6.69
C HIS A 71 -13.28 16.75 6.11
N PRO A 72 -12.19 15.96 6.17
CA PRO A 72 -12.24 14.59 5.68
C PRO A 72 -13.00 13.66 6.63
N THR A 73 -13.68 12.68 6.05
CA THR A 73 -14.29 11.54 6.77
C THR A 73 -13.69 10.25 6.22
N LEU A 74 -13.20 9.39 7.11
CA LEU A 74 -12.66 8.08 6.71
C LEU A 74 -13.74 7.00 6.76
N ILE A 75 -13.87 6.21 5.70
CA ILE A 75 -14.65 4.97 5.76
C ILE A 75 -13.84 3.76 5.35
N HIS A 76 -14.12 2.62 5.98
CA HIS A 76 -13.49 1.37 5.63
C HIS A 76 -14.43 0.19 5.80
N ARG A 77 -14.40 -0.74 4.82
CA ARG A 77 -15.28 -1.92 4.76
C ARG A 77 -15.01 -2.97 5.83
N SER A 78 -13.94 -2.88 6.59
CA SER A 78 -13.60 -3.79 7.68
C SER A 78 -13.17 -3.02 8.93
N ASP A 79 -13.02 -3.74 10.03
CA ASP A 79 -12.48 -3.22 11.29
C ASP A 79 -10.95 -3.07 11.29
N LYS A 80 -10.26 -3.54 10.24
CA LYS A 80 -8.79 -3.61 10.18
C LYS A 80 -8.21 -2.45 9.38
N ILE A 81 -7.78 -1.44 10.07
CA ILE A 81 -6.98 -0.34 9.51
C ILE A 81 -5.54 -0.85 9.28
N ASN A 82 -4.87 -0.30 8.26
CA ASN A 82 -3.45 -0.55 7.99
C ASN A 82 -3.02 -2.02 8.19
N LYS A 83 -3.42 -2.89 7.26
CA LYS A 83 -3.21 -4.36 7.32
C LYS A 83 -1.75 -4.82 7.37
N LEU A 84 -0.80 -3.89 7.35
CA LEU A 84 0.63 -4.17 7.45
C LEU A 84 1.08 -4.36 8.91
N MET A 85 0.23 -4.03 9.87
CA MET A 85 0.48 -4.17 11.31
C MET A 85 -0.68 -4.90 12.00
N ASP A 86 -0.45 -5.35 13.23
CA ASP A 86 -1.49 -5.90 14.08
C ASP A 86 -2.53 -4.85 14.45
N ALA A 87 -3.75 -5.30 14.71
CA ALA A 87 -4.87 -4.39 14.95
C ALA A 87 -4.66 -3.48 16.17
N ASP A 88 -4.10 -4.01 17.25
CA ASP A 88 -3.82 -3.25 18.47
C ASP A 88 -2.65 -2.27 18.31
N MET A 89 -1.65 -2.59 17.47
CA MET A 89 -0.60 -1.64 17.10
C MET A 89 -1.11 -0.46 16.26
N ASN A 90 -2.29 -0.59 15.68
CA ASN A 90 -2.94 0.48 14.92
C ASN A 90 -3.86 1.37 15.78
N GLN A 91 -4.06 1.05 17.08
CA GLN A 91 -4.91 1.86 17.95
C GLN A 91 -4.54 3.35 17.96
N PRO A 92 -3.25 3.75 17.94
CA PRO A 92 -2.87 5.16 17.86
C PRO A 92 -3.39 5.91 16.64
N ILE A 93 -3.74 5.21 15.55
CA ILE A 93 -4.38 5.84 14.38
C ILE A 93 -5.80 6.30 14.76
N LEU A 94 -6.57 5.45 15.43
CA LEU A 94 -7.93 5.78 15.88
C LEU A 94 -7.91 6.87 16.94
N ASP A 95 -7.00 6.77 17.90
CA ASP A 95 -6.82 7.77 18.96
C ASP A 95 -6.49 9.15 18.37
N GLU A 96 -5.72 9.20 17.30
CA GLU A 96 -5.36 10.45 16.62
C GLU A 96 -6.54 11.02 15.80
N LEU A 97 -7.36 10.16 15.19
CA LEU A 97 -8.59 10.58 14.54
C LEU A 97 -9.57 11.18 15.56
N ASP A 98 -9.77 10.51 16.70
CA ASP A 98 -10.64 10.98 17.79
C ASP A 98 -10.13 12.31 18.39
N LYS A 99 -8.83 12.43 18.66
CA LYS A 99 -8.19 13.65 19.19
C LYS A 99 -8.37 14.86 18.28
N ARG A 100 -8.41 14.65 16.95
CA ARG A 100 -8.60 15.70 15.95
C ARG A 100 -10.03 15.88 15.50
N GLU A 101 -10.95 15.13 16.11
CA GLU A 101 -12.39 15.14 15.78
C GLU A 101 -12.63 14.79 14.29
N ILE A 102 -11.77 13.94 13.69
CA ILE A 102 -11.94 13.47 12.32
C ILE A 102 -12.91 12.30 12.31
N PRO A 103 -14.08 12.41 11.66
CA PRO A 103 -15.04 11.33 11.62
C PRO A 103 -14.51 10.10 10.89
N TYR A 104 -14.75 8.92 11.44
CA TYR A 104 -14.44 7.66 10.75
C TYR A 104 -15.52 6.60 10.99
N ARG A 105 -15.66 5.69 10.04
CA ARG A 105 -16.56 4.53 10.14
C ARG A 105 -15.87 3.29 9.60
N LEU A 106 -15.74 2.31 10.46
CA LEU A 106 -15.27 0.98 10.11
C LEU A 106 -16.48 0.06 9.89
N ASN A 107 -16.28 -1.02 9.13
CA ASN A 107 -17.35 -1.94 8.70
C ASN A 107 -18.47 -1.21 7.94
N GLU A 108 -18.12 -0.16 7.20
CA GLU A 108 -19.06 0.60 6.39
C GLU A 108 -18.68 0.52 4.90
N GLU A 109 -19.67 0.33 4.06
CA GLU A 109 -19.51 0.27 2.61
C GLU A 109 -20.49 1.24 1.93
N ILE A 110 -20.09 1.72 0.76
CA ILE A 110 -20.97 2.51 -0.10
C ILE A 110 -21.88 1.57 -0.87
N ASP A 111 -23.15 1.91 -0.93
CA ASP A 111 -24.16 1.26 -1.76
C ASP A 111 -24.32 1.99 -3.10
N ALA A 112 -24.46 3.31 -3.07
CA ALA A 112 -24.60 4.14 -4.26
C ALA A 112 -23.98 5.54 -4.08
N ILE A 113 -23.57 6.12 -5.20
CA ILE A 113 -23.17 7.53 -5.32
C ILE A 113 -24.05 8.18 -6.39
N ASN A 114 -24.67 9.29 -6.06
CA ASN A 114 -25.49 10.08 -6.96
C ASN A 114 -25.09 11.55 -6.87
N GLY A 115 -24.15 11.97 -7.72
CA GLY A 115 -23.48 13.26 -7.59
C GLY A 115 -22.75 13.37 -6.24
N ASN A 116 -23.14 14.34 -5.43
CA ASN A 116 -22.56 14.56 -4.07
C ASN A 116 -23.26 13.78 -2.96
N GLU A 117 -24.33 13.05 -3.28
CA GLU A 117 -25.09 12.25 -2.33
C GLU A 117 -24.55 10.81 -2.29
N ILE A 118 -24.16 10.37 -1.11
CA ILE A 118 -23.59 9.05 -0.87
C ILE A 118 -24.57 8.25 -0.01
N THR A 119 -25.04 7.13 -0.55
CA THR A 119 -25.83 6.16 0.20
C THR A 119 -24.91 5.03 0.67
N PHE A 120 -24.94 4.76 1.97
CA PHE A 120 -24.18 3.68 2.60
C PHE A 120 -25.04 2.42 2.72
N LYS A 121 -24.40 1.24 2.79
CA LYS A 121 -25.13 -0.04 3.02
C LYS A 121 -25.87 -0.07 4.36
N SER A 122 -25.46 0.73 5.31
CA SER A 122 -26.23 0.96 6.56
C SER A 122 -27.56 1.68 6.35
N GLY A 123 -27.82 2.19 5.15
CA GLY A 123 -29.00 3.01 4.82
C GLY A 123 -28.83 4.50 5.12
N LYS A 124 -27.68 4.91 5.67
CA LYS A 124 -27.37 6.32 5.91
C LYS A 124 -27.12 7.03 4.58
N VAL A 125 -27.58 8.27 4.47
CA VAL A 125 -27.33 9.14 3.32
C VAL A 125 -26.59 10.38 3.78
N GLU A 126 -25.51 10.74 3.11
CA GLU A 126 -24.71 11.94 3.42
C GLU A 126 -24.23 12.62 2.14
N HIS A 127 -23.83 13.88 2.27
CA HIS A 127 -23.32 14.68 1.16
C HIS A 127 -21.83 15.02 1.38
N TYR A 128 -21.04 14.80 0.33
CA TYR A 128 -19.62 15.15 0.29
C TYR A 128 -19.33 15.91 -1.00
N ASP A 129 -18.43 16.88 -0.94
CA ASP A 129 -18.05 17.68 -2.10
C ASP A 129 -17.08 16.93 -3.00
N MET A 130 -16.28 16.02 -2.42
CA MET A 130 -15.27 15.22 -3.12
C MET A 130 -15.13 13.84 -2.48
N ILE A 131 -14.78 12.84 -3.29
CA ILE A 131 -14.53 11.46 -2.87
C ILE A 131 -13.14 11.07 -3.33
N ILE A 132 -12.35 10.43 -2.45
CA ILE A 132 -11.06 9.85 -2.79
C ILE A 132 -11.08 8.35 -2.48
N GLU A 133 -10.87 7.53 -3.50
CA GLU A 133 -10.84 6.08 -3.41
C GLU A 133 -9.42 5.56 -3.20
N GLY A 134 -9.11 5.14 -1.97
CA GLY A 134 -7.85 4.49 -1.59
C GLY A 134 -8.02 2.98 -1.35
N VAL A 135 -8.67 2.28 -2.28
CA VAL A 135 -9.08 0.87 -2.12
C VAL A 135 -8.07 -0.16 -2.65
N GLY A 136 -6.82 0.28 -2.82
CA GLY A 136 -5.70 -0.56 -3.25
C GLY A 136 -5.38 -0.41 -4.73
N THR A 137 -4.55 -1.33 -5.23
CA THR A 137 -4.06 -1.30 -6.62
C THR A 137 -4.14 -2.68 -7.25
N HIS A 138 -4.07 -2.73 -8.57
CA HIS A 138 -3.93 -3.96 -9.36
C HIS A 138 -2.79 -3.81 -10.38
N PRO A 139 -2.07 -4.90 -10.70
CA PRO A 139 -0.98 -4.87 -11.68
C PRO A 139 -1.53 -4.63 -13.09
N ASN A 140 -0.80 -3.86 -13.89
CA ASN A 140 -1.17 -3.55 -15.28
C ASN A 140 -0.79 -4.70 -16.22
N SER A 141 -1.38 -5.89 -16.04
CA SER A 141 -1.03 -7.12 -16.77
C SER A 141 -2.01 -7.50 -17.88
N LYS A 142 -3.12 -6.80 -18.04
CA LYS A 142 -4.17 -7.14 -19.02
C LYS A 142 -3.66 -7.32 -20.44
N PHE A 143 -2.66 -6.52 -20.86
CA PHE A 143 -2.09 -6.57 -22.22
C PHE A 143 -1.31 -7.84 -22.53
N ILE A 144 -0.93 -8.63 -21.51
CA ILE A 144 -0.16 -9.88 -21.69
C ILE A 144 -1.00 -11.13 -21.39
N GLU A 145 -2.28 -11.02 -21.05
CA GLU A 145 -3.14 -12.17 -20.72
C GLU A 145 -3.23 -13.20 -21.86
N SER A 146 -3.12 -12.76 -23.12
CA SER A 146 -3.11 -13.64 -24.29
C SER A 146 -1.73 -14.16 -24.68
N SER A 147 -0.67 -13.82 -23.93
CA SER A 147 0.69 -14.25 -24.16
C SER A 147 1.03 -15.55 -23.44
N ASN A 148 2.25 -16.06 -23.65
CA ASN A 148 2.79 -17.21 -22.91
C ASN A 148 3.37 -16.85 -21.54
N ILE A 149 3.31 -15.57 -21.11
CA ILE A 149 3.80 -15.13 -19.81
C ILE A 149 2.77 -15.54 -18.75
N LYS A 150 3.23 -16.24 -17.71
CA LYS A 150 2.37 -16.66 -16.61
C LYS A 150 2.01 -15.50 -15.72
N LEU A 151 0.75 -15.46 -15.31
CA LEU A 151 0.26 -14.57 -14.25
C LEU A 151 -0.16 -15.40 -13.04
N ASP A 152 0.03 -14.85 -11.86
CA ASP A 152 -0.55 -15.41 -10.64
C ASP A 152 -2.07 -15.10 -10.55
N ARG A 153 -2.73 -15.58 -9.50
CA ARG A 153 -4.18 -15.38 -9.29
C ARG A 153 -4.59 -13.92 -9.10
N LYS A 154 -3.64 -13.03 -8.83
CA LYS A 154 -3.84 -11.60 -8.62
C LYS A 154 -3.40 -10.76 -9.82
N GLY A 155 -2.93 -11.41 -10.88
CA GLY A 155 -2.48 -10.76 -12.11
C GLY A 155 -1.01 -10.30 -12.07
N PHE A 156 -0.22 -10.63 -11.05
CA PHE A 156 1.22 -10.34 -11.04
C PHE A 156 1.98 -11.34 -11.91
N ILE A 157 3.14 -10.92 -12.41
CA ILE A 157 4.09 -11.79 -13.13
C ILE A 157 5.06 -12.41 -12.11
N PRO A 158 5.02 -13.74 -11.88
CA PRO A 158 6.02 -14.41 -11.05
C PRO A 158 7.39 -14.38 -11.74
N VAL A 159 8.43 -14.02 -10.99
CA VAL A 159 9.80 -13.93 -11.48
C VAL A 159 10.76 -14.70 -10.57
N ASN A 160 11.89 -15.13 -11.15
CA ASN A 160 13.00 -15.75 -10.43
C ASN A 160 13.92 -14.70 -9.77
N ASP A 161 15.02 -15.13 -9.14
CA ASP A 161 16.00 -14.27 -8.46
C ASP A 161 16.77 -13.34 -9.39
N LYS A 162 16.60 -13.49 -10.71
CA LYS A 162 17.13 -12.62 -11.74
C LYS A 162 16.06 -11.72 -12.35
N PHE A 163 14.85 -11.72 -11.81
CA PHE A 163 13.66 -11.05 -12.34
C PHE A 163 13.24 -11.52 -13.74
N GLU A 164 13.67 -12.71 -14.16
CA GLU A 164 13.25 -13.33 -15.40
C GLU A 164 11.90 -14.03 -15.20
N THR A 165 11.02 -13.92 -16.19
CA THR A 165 9.71 -14.57 -16.21
C THR A 165 9.83 -16.06 -16.59
N ASN A 166 8.72 -16.76 -16.75
CA ASN A 166 8.72 -18.11 -17.30
C ASN A 166 9.12 -18.18 -18.79
N VAL A 167 9.23 -17.04 -19.48
CA VAL A 167 9.67 -16.97 -20.88
C VAL A 167 11.10 -16.43 -20.89
N PRO A 168 12.08 -17.17 -21.48
CA PRO A 168 13.47 -16.76 -21.51
C PRO A 168 13.66 -15.37 -22.14
N ASN A 169 14.60 -14.59 -21.61
CA ASN A 169 14.92 -13.24 -22.05
C ASN A 169 13.80 -12.21 -21.87
N ILE A 170 12.74 -12.55 -21.13
CA ILE A 170 11.70 -11.60 -20.74
C ILE A 170 11.74 -11.43 -19.22
N TYR A 171 11.95 -10.18 -18.78
CA TYR A 171 12.08 -9.77 -17.40
C TYR A 171 10.85 -8.96 -16.99
N ALA A 172 10.45 -9.02 -15.70
CA ALA A 172 9.42 -8.17 -15.15
C ALA A 172 9.91 -7.53 -13.85
N ILE A 173 9.71 -6.21 -13.72
CA ILE A 173 10.18 -5.41 -12.60
C ILE A 173 9.13 -4.42 -12.12
N GLY A 174 9.29 -3.94 -10.88
CA GLY A 174 8.36 -2.98 -10.26
C GLY A 174 7.05 -3.63 -9.82
N ASP A 175 5.99 -2.83 -9.78
CA ASP A 175 4.71 -3.20 -9.16
C ASP A 175 3.94 -4.29 -9.90
N ILE A 176 4.36 -4.68 -11.09
CA ILE A 176 3.77 -5.80 -11.83
C ILE A 176 4.35 -7.16 -11.42
N ALA A 177 5.56 -7.18 -10.83
CA ALA A 177 6.27 -8.41 -10.53
C ALA A 177 5.95 -8.95 -9.12
N THR A 178 5.95 -10.26 -8.98
CA THR A 178 5.97 -10.95 -7.69
C THR A 178 7.19 -11.87 -7.61
N SER A 179 7.89 -11.84 -6.48
CA SER A 179 9.01 -12.71 -6.17
C SER A 179 8.75 -13.40 -4.81
N HIS A 180 9.71 -13.43 -3.90
CA HIS A 180 9.59 -14.09 -2.61
C HIS A 180 10.08 -13.20 -1.46
N TYR A 181 9.70 -13.54 -0.24
CA TYR A 181 10.34 -12.99 0.96
C TYR A 181 11.74 -13.61 1.15
N ARG A 182 12.64 -12.84 1.75
CA ARG A 182 14.06 -13.22 1.90
C ARG A 182 14.28 -14.45 2.78
N HIS A 183 13.48 -14.64 3.79
CA HIS A 183 13.73 -15.61 4.85
C HIS A 183 12.61 -16.64 5.01
N VAL A 184 11.57 -16.55 4.21
CA VAL A 184 10.44 -17.48 4.25
C VAL A 184 10.01 -17.83 2.82
N ASP A 185 9.58 -19.06 2.63
CA ASP A 185 9.10 -19.55 1.32
C ASP A 185 7.64 -19.11 1.07
N LEU A 186 7.48 -17.81 0.93
CA LEU A 186 6.20 -17.19 0.58
C LEU A 186 6.38 -16.18 -0.56
N PRO A 187 5.43 -16.12 -1.50
CA PRO A 187 5.44 -15.11 -2.54
C PRO A 187 5.27 -13.71 -1.93
N ALA A 188 6.03 -12.75 -2.44
CA ALA A 188 6.01 -11.37 -2.01
C ALA A 188 5.79 -10.42 -3.18
N SER A 189 4.79 -9.54 -3.04
CA SER A 189 4.64 -8.35 -3.86
C SER A 189 4.77 -7.14 -2.93
N VAL A 190 5.79 -6.32 -3.19
CA VAL A 190 6.11 -5.12 -2.42
C VAL A 190 6.13 -3.94 -3.38
N PRO A 191 4.97 -3.32 -3.66
CA PRO A 191 4.84 -2.24 -4.63
C PRO A 191 5.39 -0.92 -4.06
N LEU A 192 6.70 -0.88 -3.85
CA LEU A 192 7.44 0.27 -3.33
C LEU A 192 8.61 0.59 -4.26
N ALA A 193 8.91 1.87 -4.42
CA ALA A 193 9.93 2.39 -5.33
C ALA A 193 11.31 1.76 -5.13
N TRP A 194 11.72 1.49 -3.87
CA TRP A 194 13.02 0.88 -3.58
C TRP A 194 13.16 -0.53 -4.18
N GLY A 195 12.10 -1.35 -4.07
CA GLY A 195 12.06 -2.69 -4.66
C GLY A 195 12.18 -2.65 -6.18
N ALA A 196 11.44 -1.74 -6.82
CA ALA A 196 11.48 -1.52 -8.26
C ALA A 196 12.87 -1.07 -8.73
N HIS A 197 13.49 -0.11 -8.03
CA HIS A 197 14.85 0.37 -8.32
C HIS A 197 15.88 -0.75 -8.20
N ARG A 198 15.80 -1.57 -7.15
CA ARG A 198 16.71 -2.70 -6.96
C ARG A 198 16.56 -3.75 -8.07
N ALA A 199 15.33 -4.08 -8.45
CA ALA A 199 15.03 -4.97 -9.54
C ALA A 199 15.61 -4.47 -10.87
N ALA A 200 15.41 -3.17 -11.16
CA ALA A 200 15.97 -2.55 -12.37
C ALA A 200 17.50 -2.65 -12.43
N SER A 201 18.19 -2.40 -11.30
CA SER A 201 19.65 -2.53 -11.23
C SER A 201 20.11 -3.96 -11.50
N ILE A 202 19.45 -4.96 -10.92
CA ILE A 202 19.80 -6.38 -11.13
C ILE A 202 19.59 -6.76 -12.60
N VAL A 203 18.46 -6.41 -13.19
CA VAL A 203 18.17 -6.73 -14.60
C VAL A 203 19.15 -6.02 -15.55
N ALA A 204 19.50 -4.76 -15.27
CA ALA A 204 20.50 -4.04 -16.07
C ALA A 204 21.87 -4.74 -16.07
N GLU A 205 22.35 -5.19 -14.90
CA GLU A 205 23.60 -5.97 -14.78
C GLU A 205 23.53 -7.30 -15.54
N GLN A 206 22.40 -8.01 -15.44
CA GLN A 206 22.17 -9.26 -16.19
C GLN A 206 22.26 -9.02 -17.71
N ILE A 207 21.60 -7.97 -18.19
CA ILE A 207 21.61 -7.62 -19.63
C ILE A 207 23.00 -7.23 -20.09
N ALA A 208 23.79 -6.57 -19.25
CA ALA A 208 25.19 -6.21 -19.53
C ALA A 208 26.16 -7.41 -19.48
N GLY A 209 25.68 -8.61 -19.14
CA GLY A 209 26.49 -9.82 -19.05
C GLY A 209 27.14 -10.06 -17.69
N ASN A 210 26.81 -9.26 -16.67
CA ASN A 210 27.23 -9.47 -15.29
C ASN A 210 26.13 -10.21 -14.52
N ASP A 211 26.16 -11.54 -14.54
CA ASP A 211 25.11 -12.37 -13.96
C ASP A 211 25.44 -12.87 -12.54
N THR A 212 26.34 -12.18 -11.87
CA THR A 212 26.76 -12.51 -10.49
C THR A 212 25.84 -11.97 -9.41
N ILE A 213 24.94 -11.03 -9.76
CA ILE A 213 24.04 -10.37 -8.81
C ILE A 213 22.65 -11.02 -8.88
N GLU A 214 22.21 -11.58 -7.77
CA GLU A 214 20.90 -12.16 -7.60
C GLU A 214 20.08 -11.41 -6.54
N PHE A 215 18.78 -11.46 -6.71
CA PHE A 215 17.85 -10.95 -5.71
C PHE A 215 17.76 -11.91 -4.51
N LYS A 216 17.91 -11.39 -3.31
CA LYS A 216 17.87 -12.19 -2.08
C LYS A 216 16.48 -12.24 -1.42
N GLY A 217 15.46 -11.80 -2.12
CA GLY A 217 14.10 -11.68 -1.60
C GLY A 217 13.81 -10.35 -0.92
N PHE A 218 12.53 -10.04 -0.79
CA PHE A 218 12.03 -8.84 -0.10
C PHE A 218 12.09 -9.01 1.41
N LEU A 219 12.44 -7.94 2.11
CA LEU A 219 12.28 -7.87 3.58
C LEU A 219 10.86 -7.47 3.98
N GLY A 220 10.03 -7.01 3.05
CA GLY A 220 8.66 -6.57 3.35
C GLY A 220 8.59 -5.30 4.19
N ASN A 221 9.64 -4.48 4.16
CA ASN A 221 9.71 -3.26 4.93
C ASN A 221 8.79 -2.17 4.40
N ASN A 222 8.15 -1.46 5.30
CA ASN A 222 7.36 -0.26 5.01
C ASN A 222 7.45 0.72 6.17
N ILE A 223 7.16 1.98 5.89
CA ILE A 223 7.07 3.04 6.88
C ILE A 223 6.00 4.02 6.41
N VAL A 224 5.19 4.51 7.34
CA VAL A 224 4.19 5.54 7.10
C VAL A 224 4.16 6.50 8.28
N LYS A 225 4.07 7.79 7.99
CA LYS A 225 3.77 8.82 8.97
C LYS A 225 2.27 9.10 8.94
N PHE A 226 1.66 9.26 10.12
CA PHE A 226 0.28 9.71 10.27
C PHE A 226 0.21 10.66 11.45
N PHE A 227 0.06 11.93 11.17
CA PHE A 227 0.17 13.04 12.13
C PHE A 227 1.45 12.94 12.99
N ASP A 228 1.30 12.78 14.31
CA ASP A 228 2.43 12.72 15.24
C ASP A 228 3.07 11.33 15.34
N TYR A 229 2.51 10.32 14.68
CA TYR A 229 2.97 8.94 14.74
C TYR A 229 3.75 8.51 13.48
N THR A 230 4.72 7.65 13.70
CA THR A 230 5.41 6.92 12.64
C THR A 230 5.21 5.42 12.86
N PHE A 231 4.66 4.75 11.87
CA PHE A 231 4.45 3.31 11.87
C PHE A 231 5.42 2.65 10.89
N ALA A 232 6.15 1.65 11.35
CA ALA A 232 7.07 0.90 10.51
C ALA A 232 6.91 -0.60 10.75
N SER A 233 7.03 -1.40 9.71
CA SER A 233 7.09 -2.85 9.82
C SER A 233 8.09 -3.46 8.86
N VAL A 234 8.60 -4.63 9.23
CA VAL A 234 9.53 -5.44 8.44
C VAL A 234 9.12 -6.90 8.61
N GLY A 235 9.22 -7.67 7.56
CA GLY A 235 8.89 -9.09 7.55
C GLY A 235 7.54 -9.40 6.89
N VAL A 236 7.01 -10.57 7.19
CA VAL A 236 5.72 -11.03 6.68
C VAL A 236 4.56 -10.28 7.34
N LYS A 237 3.45 -10.18 6.64
CA LYS A 237 2.26 -9.51 7.18
C LYS A 237 1.62 -10.32 8.31
N PRO A 238 0.89 -9.69 9.24
CA PRO A 238 0.27 -10.39 10.37
C PRO A 238 -0.62 -11.58 10.00
N ASN A 239 -1.33 -11.51 8.87
CA ASN A 239 -2.15 -12.62 8.40
C ASN A 239 -1.33 -13.79 7.84
N GLU A 240 -0.11 -13.54 7.39
CA GLU A 240 0.82 -14.55 6.86
C GLU A 240 1.56 -15.26 8.00
N LEU A 241 1.75 -14.62 9.16
CA LEU A 241 2.35 -15.21 10.35
C LEU A 241 1.62 -16.50 10.83
N LYS A 242 0.32 -16.62 10.58
CA LYS A 242 -0.50 -17.78 10.94
C LYS A 242 -0.02 -19.11 10.31
N GLN A 243 0.89 -19.04 9.35
CA GLN A 243 1.48 -20.21 8.69
C GLN A 243 2.74 -20.73 9.41
N PHE A 244 3.18 -20.06 10.47
CA PHE A 244 4.40 -20.36 11.20
C PHE A 244 4.13 -20.60 12.68
N ASP A 245 4.95 -21.42 13.31
CA ASP A 245 5.04 -21.52 14.77
C ASP A 245 5.92 -20.38 15.28
N TYR A 246 5.32 -19.34 15.82
CA TYR A 246 6.03 -18.16 16.28
C TYR A 246 5.75 -17.83 17.74
N LYS A 247 6.65 -17.07 18.33
CA LYS A 247 6.44 -16.34 19.57
C LYS A 247 6.61 -14.85 19.34
N MET A 248 6.08 -14.06 20.26
CA MET A 248 6.11 -12.61 20.21
C MET A 248 6.75 -12.05 21.48
N VAL A 249 7.55 -11.01 21.30
CA VAL A 249 8.07 -10.15 22.36
C VAL A 249 7.66 -8.73 22.08
N GLU A 250 7.19 -8.04 23.10
CA GLU A 250 6.80 -6.65 23.03
C GLU A 250 7.57 -5.81 24.05
N VAL A 251 8.03 -4.65 23.62
CA VAL A 251 8.77 -3.69 24.45
C VAL A 251 8.25 -2.30 24.19
N THR A 252 8.05 -1.55 25.26
CA THR A 252 7.80 -0.11 25.21
C THR A 252 8.93 0.60 25.93
N GLN A 253 9.59 1.53 25.26
CA GLN A 253 10.67 2.32 25.83
C GLN A 253 10.70 3.73 25.26
N GLY A 254 11.52 4.63 25.80
CA GLY A 254 11.77 5.91 25.17
C GLY A 254 12.56 5.75 23.87
N ALA A 255 12.24 6.55 22.87
CA ALA A 255 12.96 6.56 21.60
C ALA A 255 14.44 6.94 21.76
N HIS A 256 14.76 7.68 22.83
CA HIS A 256 16.12 8.01 23.25
C HIS A 256 16.21 8.17 24.78
N ALA A 257 17.35 8.54 25.29
CA ALA A 257 17.57 8.72 26.74
C ALA A 257 16.66 9.82 27.33
N ASN A 258 16.04 9.52 28.49
CA ASN A 258 15.01 10.38 29.10
C ASN A 258 15.50 11.80 29.48
N TYR A 259 16.79 12.01 29.63
CA TYR A 259 17.35 13.34 29.91
C TYR A 259 17.48 14.24 28.68
N TYR A 260 17.24 13.72 27.47
CA TYR A 260 17.16 14.53 26.25
C TYR A 260 15.73 15.02 26.03
N PRO A 261 15.53 16.32 25.67
CA PRO A 261 14.22 16.85 25.34
C PRO A 261 13.60 16.16 24.13
N GLY A 262 12.26 16.07 24.10
CA GLY A 262 11.52 15.52 22.97
C GLY A 262 11.48 14.00 22.93
N ASN A 263 11.76 13.32 24.04
CA ASN A 263 11.61 11.87 24.11
C ASN A 263 10.13 11.48 23.94
N SER A 264 9.88 10.50 23.09
CA SER A 264 8.55 9.93 22.81
C SER A 264 8.58 8.41 23.03
N PRO A 265 7.44 7.77 23.35
CA PRO A 265 7.37 6.33 23.45
C PRO A 265 7.69 5.66 22.11
N LEU A 266 8.50 4.60 22.15
CA LEU A 266 8.72 3.66 21.06
C LEU A 266 8.13 2.32 21.48
N HIS A 267 7.11 1.86 20.76
CA HIS A 267 6.52 0.54 20.92
C HIS A 267 7.09 -0.38 19.86
N LEU A 268 7.70 -1.47 20.27
CA LEU A 268 8.31 -2.45 19.39
C LEU A 268 7.71 -3.83 19.67
N ARG A 269 7.23 -4.48 18.60
CA ARG A 269 6.79 -5.87 18.62
C ARG A 269 7.64 -6.68 17.65
N VAL A 270 8.17 -7.81 18.14
CA VAL A 270 9.03 -8.70 17.36
C VAL A 270 8.44 -10.10 17.40
N TYR A 271 8.25 -10.68 16.22
CA TYR A 271 7.88 -12.06 16.02
C TYR A 271 9.10 -12.87 15.63
N TYR A 272 9.24 -14.07 16.16
CA TYR A 272 10.33 -14.97 15.82
C TYR A 272 9.85 -16.41 15.73
N ASP A 273 10.36 -17.14 14.75
CA ASP A 273 10.10 -18.55 14.56
C ASP A 273 10.69 -19.36 15.73
N THR A 274 9.88 -20.26 16.31
CA THR A 274 10.31 -21.05 17.49
C THR A 274 11.30 -22.14 17.14
N SER A 275 11.37 -22.58 15.89
CA SER A 275 12.24 -23.66 15.44
C SER A 275 13.68 -23.22 15.18
N ASN A 276 13.86 -22.04 14.59
CA ASN A 276 15.17 -21.54 14.14
C ASN A 276 15.55 -20.17 14.71
N ARG A 277 14.64 -19.53 15.49
CA ARG A 277 14.78 -18.17 16.09
C ARG A 277 14.95 -17.05 15.06
N GLN A 278 14.54 -17.28 13.83
CA GLN A 278 14.53 -16.25 12.78
C GLN A 278 13.45 -15.22 13.07
N ILE A 279 13.76 -13.93 12.89
CA ILE A 279 12.86 -12.77 13.04
C ILE A 279 12.27 -12.42 11.69
#